data_69b9cf4b3bd5f12a64f469e5d7c6714c
#
_entry.id   69b9cf4b3bd5f12a64f469e5d7c6714c
#
_cell.length_a   1.000
_cell.length_b   1.000
_cell.length_c   1.000
_cell.angle_alpha   90.00
_cell.angle_beta   90.00
_cell.angle_gamma   90.00
#
_symmetry.space_group_name_H-M   'P 1'
#
loop_
_entity.id
_entity.type
_entity.pdbx_description
1 polymer ?
#
loop_
_entity_poly.entity_id
_entity_poly.type
_entity_poly.pdbx_seq_one_letter_code
_entity_poly.pdbx_strand_id
1 'polypeptide(L)'
;MPTRRSWLLPSLLAAFLLSALMGASEASHAAEPAPPEPPRPRLQILNGSQQPLDLFWLKSETEREPRGSIQPGSHTILTTTLGHRFALVGREDRSERIVTSLVPVQAVRFGPPDQDGVPAFYTQRVDAHGYPIVASARVNPYALKEAAYLVDQMLAKRPDVRDAMIRSGSRLCILAWNEFTTDQPEFAWLGKGRMPEQPTLSGREYWDSRARGLGGSETDPFCSCGEENLLCYPGDPYSAENILIHEFAHNMHLRGLLNVDPTFDFRLKATYEAAMKAGLWKGKYASVNHHEYFAEGVQSWFDNNRENDHDHNHVNTRDELIAYDPGLAAMCREVFGDTVLKYTKPQTRVNGHLDGWDPATSPQFEWPDRLKQAKERIRAAAQARSEAPNSDSRIETRIVAGWRVQIRRDLLAKEPEATRRALELLETQLAEIVRAVPAAAVERLKEVPLYFSPAYPGRGSGAEYHPDAGWLRSNGRDPAMARAVEFSGVADFEAETRRMPNFVLHELAHGYHHRTLPSGFDNVEVKAAYEHAKAGGGYDRVERSFGEGNGRPNTFERAYALTSPMEYFAEATEAYFARNDFFPFTRDQLKAHDPGMFELLGKLWGVAETK
;
A
#
# COMPACT_ATOMS: atom_id res chain seq x y z
N MET A 1 -22.37 54.67 47.07
CA MET A 1 -22.11 54.93 48.54
C MET A 1 -22.89 53.92 49.33
N PRO A 2 -22.39 53.46 50.46
CA PRO A 2 -21.01 53.05 50.83
C PRO A 2 -20.96 51.57 51.29
N THR A 3 -19.95 50.91 51.54
CA THR A 3 -18.74 50.84 52.34
C THR A 3 -18.41 49.37 52.62
N ARG A 4 -17.22 48.95 52.27
CA ARG A 4 -16.08 48.49 53.11
C ARG A 4 -16.35 47.55 54.28
N ARG A 5 -15.71 46.39 54.31
CA ARG A 5 -14.48 46.08 55.09
C ARG A 5 -14.14 44.60 55.07
N SER A 6 -12.93 44.32 54.59
CA SER A 6 -11.88 43.45 55.05
C SER A 6 -11.89 42.97 56.49
N TRP A 7 -11.39 41.74 56.79
CA TRP A 7 -10.43 41.42 57.85
C TRP A 7 -9.74 40.05 57.61
N LEU A 8 -8.51 40.02 57.95
CA LEU A 8 -7.39 39.16 57.90
C LEU A 8 -7.46 37.86 58.72
N LEU A 9 -6.71 36.86 58.33
CA LEU A 9 -5.97 35.73 58.94
C LEU A 9 -5.78 35.78 60.49
N PRO A 10 -5.46 34.65 61.21
CA PRO A 10 -4.27 33.80 60.94
C PRO A 10 -4.40 32.29 61.32
N SER A 11 -3.45 31.54 60.73
CA SER A 11 -2.67 30.36 61.18
C SER A 11 -3.07 29.55 62.40
N LEU A 12 -3.02 28.22 62.31
CA LEU A 12 -2.23 27.35 63.23
C LEU A 12 -2.05 25.92 62.66
N LEU A 13 -0.83 25.42 62.78
CA LEU A 13 -0.34 24.07 62.56
C LEU A 13 -1.05 23.02 63.40
N ALA A 14 -1.24 21.82 62.83
CA ALA A 14 -1.10 20.56 63.60
C ALA A 14 -0.66 19.45 62.68
N ALA A 15 0.53 18.96 62.93
CA ALA A 15 1.12 17.76 62.34
C ALA A 15 0.45 16.52 62.96
N PHE A 16 0.08 15.56 62.08
CA PHE A 16 -0.11 14.16 62.48
C PHE A 16 0.62 13.26 61.47
N LEU A 17 1.69 12.63 61.93
CA LEU A 17 2.34 11.47 61.29
C LEU A 17 1.36 10.30 61.34
N LEU A 18 1.05 9.74 60.16
CA LEU A 18 0.65 8.34 60.07
C LEU A 18 1.40 7.71 58.87
N SER A 19 2.31 6.81 59.21
CA SER A 19 3.01 5.90 58.31
C SER A 19 1.98 4.97 57.64
N ALA A 20 1.82 5.07 56.33
CA ALA A 20 1.16 4.04 55.55
C ALA A 20 2.16 3.60 54.46
N LEU A 21 2.47 2.30 54.44
CA LEU A 21 3.27 1.63 53.45
C LEU A 21 2.78 1.98 52.03
N MET A 22 3.60 2.68 51.29
CA MET A 22 3.49 2.74 49.83
C MET A 22 4.18 1.50 49.26
N GLY A 23 3.38 0.50 48.91
CA GLY A 23 3.80 -0.48 47.94
C GLY A 23 3.92 0.25 46.58
N ALA A 24 5.14 0.54 46.18
CA ALA A 24 5.43 0.98 44.79
C ALA A 24 5.14 -0.19 43.88
N SER A 25 3.99 -0.16 43.21
CA SER A 25 3.77 -0.95 42.01
C SER A 25 4.66 -0.34 40.94
N GLU A 26 5.81 -0.96 40.68
CA GLU A 26 6.59 -0.74 39.47
C GLU A 26 5.68 -1.14 38.29
N ALA A 27 5.02 -0.17 37.69
CA ALA A 27 4.46 -0.34 36.36
C ALA A 27 5.65 -0.63 35.43
N SER A 28 5.84 -1.90 35.10
CA SER A 28 6.71 -2.32 34.01
C SER A 28 6.30 -1.54 32.77
N HIS A 29 7.06 -0.52 32.43
CA HIS A 29 7.03 0.06 31.09
C HIS A 29 7.51 -1.05 30.17
N ALA A 30 6.57 -1.73 29.49
CA ALA A 30 6.90 -2.54 28.36
C ALA A 30 7.67 -1.61 27.38
N ALA A 31 8.93 -1.94 27.12
CA ALA A 31 9.74 -1.19 26.15
C ALA A 31 8.94 -1.14 24.83
N GLU A 32 8.78 0.06 24.27
CA GLU A 32 8.22 0.20 22.92
C GLU A 32 9.01 -0.73 21.98
N PRO A 33 8.32 -1.48 21.11
CA PRO A 33 9.01 -2.32 20.14
C PRO A 33 9.97 -1.46 19.32
N ALA A 34 11.21 -1.91 19.19
CA ALA A 34 12.19 -1.23 18.36
C ALA A 34 11.60 -1.00 16.95
N PRO A 35 11.81 0.17 16.33
CA PRO A 35 11.31 0.43 14.99
C PRO A 35 11.86 -0.62 14.03
N PRO A 36 11.05 -1.07 13.04
CA PRO A 36 11.50 -2.06 12.06
C PRO A 36 12.76 -1.55 11.33
N GLU A 37 13.66 -2.47 10.98
CA GLU A 37 14.81 -2.10 10.15
C GLU A 37 14.32 -1.41 8.87
N PRO A 38 14.95 -0.31 8.46
CA PRO A 38 14.54 0.39 7.25
C PRO A 38 14.63 -0.55 6.03
N PRO A 39 13.64 -0.54 5.15
CA PRO A 39 13.64 -1.39 3.97
C PRO A 39 14.87 -1.11 3.12
N ARG A 40 15.45 -2.17 2.51
CA ARG A 40 16.62 -2.02 1.64
C ARG A 40 16.32 -1.02 0.51
N PRO A 41 17.28 -0.18 0.13
CA PRO A 41 17.10 0.79 -0.95
C PRO A 41 16.63 0.14 -2.25
N ARG A 42 15.68 0.79 -2.91
CA ARG A 42 15.08 0.37 -4.18
C ARG A 42 15.37 1.42 -5.26
N LEU A 43 15.98 0.97 -6.35
CA LEU A 43 16.25 1.79 -7.53
C LEU A 43 15.38 1.29 -8.68
N GLN A 44 14.42 2.07 -9.10
CA GLN A 44 13.64 1.84 -10.30
C GLN A 44 14.36 2.44 -11.52
N ILE A 45 14.42 1.68 -12.59
CA ILE A 45 14.98 2.12 -13.86
C ILE A 45 13.91 1.97 -14.92
N LEU A 46 13.48 3.11 -15.50
CA LEU A 46 12.48 3.18 -16.58
C LEU A 46 13.20 3.35 -17.91
N ASN A 47 12.94 2.46 -18.86
CA ASN A 47 13.43 2.60 -20.22
C ASN A 47 12.45 3.42 -21.06
N GLY A 48 12.69 4.72 -21.18
CA GLY A 48 11.94 5.62 -22.06
C GLY A 48 12.49 5.73 -23.47
N SER A 49 13.53 4.98 -23.82
CA SER A 49 14.09 4.94 -25.17
C SER A 49 13.32 3.96 -26.08
N GLN A 50 13.65 3.96 -27.38
CA GLN A 50 13.06 3.04 -28.36
C GLN A 50 13.85 1.73 -28.51
N GLN A 51 14.94 1.56 -27.76
CA GLN A 51 15.84 0.41 -27.82
C GLN A 51 15.89 -0.34 -26.48
N PRO A 52 16.23 -1.65 -26.47
CA PRO A 52 16.52 -2.35 -25.24
C PRO A 52 17.74 -1.76 -24.53
N LEU A 53 17.68 -1.70 -23.20
CA LEU A 53 18.78 -1.31 -22.34
C LEU A 53 19.40 -2.53 -21.67
N ASP A 54 20.72 -2.65 -21.72
CA ASP A 54 21.45 -3.57 -20.89
C ASP A 54 21.85 -2.90 -19.59
N LEU A 55 21.67 -3.62 -18.48
CA LEU A 55 21.90 -3.15 -17.14
C LEU A 55 23.10 -3.87 -16.52
N PHE A 56 24.04 -3.11 -15.97
CA PHE A 56 25.23 -3.64 -15.29
C PHE A 56 25.39 -3.02 -13.92
N TRP A 57 25.70 -3.83 -12.92
CA TRP A 57 26.19 -3.34 -11.63
C TRP A 57 27.69 -3.11 -11.73
N LEU A 58 28.14 -1.92 -11.33
CA LEU A 58 29.56 -1.55 -11.30
C LEU A 58 30.13 -1.91 -9.94
N LYS A 59 30.82 -3.05 -9.83
CA LYS A 59 31.51 -3.48 -8.61
C LYS A 59 32.74 -2.62 -8.34
N SER A 60 33.42 -2.20 -9.40
CA SER A 60 34.56 -1.29 -9.39
C SER A 60 34.54 -0.45 -10.69
N GLU A 61 35.57 0.34 -10.90
CA GLU A 61 35.74 1.13 -12.13
C GLU A 61 35.95 0.24 -13.39
N THR A 62 36.45 -0.97 -13.19
CA THR A 62 36.81 -1.90 -14.27
C THR A 62 35.94 -3.16 -14.32
N GLU A 63 35.20 -3.47 -13.24
CA GLU A 63 34.41 -4.69 -13.15
C GLU A 63 32.91 -4.38 -13.24
N ARG A 64 32.26 -4.98 -14.27
CA ARG A 64 30.83 -4.86 -14.52
C ARG A 64 30.16 -6.23 -14.44
N GLU A 65 29.11 -6.35 -13.63
CA GLU A 65 28.28 -7.55 -13.55
C GLU A 65 26.93 -7.32 -14.22
N PRO A 66 26.53 -8.15 -15.22
CA PRO A 66 25.24 -8.00 -15.89
C PRO A 66 24.08 -8.25 -14.92
N ARG A 67 23.04 -7.42 -15.00
CA ARG A 67 21.81 -7.47 -14.21
C ARG A 67 20.55 -7.60 -15.05
N GLY A 68 20.69 -7.95 -16.32
CA GLY A 68 19.59 -8.15 -17.26
C GLY A 68 19.42 -7.02 -18.27
N SER A 69 18.25 -6.97 -18.90
CA SER A 69 17.90 -5.94 -19.87
C SER A 69 16.46 -5.46 -19.69
N ILE A 70 16.21 -4.22 -20.09
CA ILE A 70 14.91 -3.54 -19.95
C ILE A 70 14.42 -3.19 -21.35
N GLN A 71 13.23 -3.70 -21.73
CA GLN A 71 12.62 -3.42 -23.04
C GLN A 71 12.12 -1.96 -23.15
N PRO A 72 11.98 -1.40 -24.35
CA PRO A 72 11.39 -0.09 -24.56
C PRO A 72 10.04 0.06 -23.87
N GLY A 73 9.84 1.17 -23.12
CA GLY A 73 8.62 1.46 -22.38
C GLY A 73 8.39 0.59 -21.14
N SER A 74 9.36 -0.26 -20.78
CA SER A 74 9.32 -1.11 -19.58
C SER A 74 10.21 -0.54 -18.46
N HIS A 75 10.11 -1.13 -17.27
CA HIS A 75 10.96 -0.79 -16.14
C HIS A 75 11.43 -2.03 -15.39
N THR A 76 12.41 -1.86 -14.53
CA THR A 76 12.82 -2.84 -13.51
C THR A 76 13.06 -2.14 -12.18
N ILE A 77 12.95 -2.88 -11.08
CA ILE A 77 13.24 -2.40 -9.73
C ILE A 77 14.35 -3.25 -9.15
N LEU A 78 15.43 -2.62 -8.74
CA LEU A 78 16.57 -3.26 -8.10
C LEU A 78 16.52 -3.01 -6.60
N THR A 79 16.54 -4.07 -5.80
CA THR A 79 16.92 -3.97 -4.40
C THR A 79 18.45 -3.85 -4.33
N THR A 80 18.94 -2.80 -3.68
CA THR A 80 20.36 -2.44 -3.73
C THR A 80 20.87 -1.89 -2.39
N THR A 81 21.99 -1.19 -2.40
CA THR A 81 22.58 -0.49 -1.27
C THR A 81 22.89 0.95 -1.69
N LEU A 82 22.76 1.91 -0.80
CA LEU A 82 23.15 3.30 -1.08
C LEU A 82 24.61 3.36 -1.50
N GLY A 83 24.90 4.17 -2.54
CA GLY A 83 26.21 4.29 -3.15
C GLY A 83 26.52 3.27 -4.25
N HIS A 84 25.72 2.20 -4.42
CA HIS A 84 25.90 1.30 -5.57
C HIS A 84 25.66 2.04 -6.88
N ARG A 85 26.51 1.71 -7.86
CA ARG A 85 26.49 2.34 -9.20
C ARG A 85 26.09 1.31 -10.25
N PHE A 86 25.28 1.76 -11.20
CA PHE A 86 24.78 0.95 -12.31
C PHE A 86 25.05 1.66 -13.62
N ALA A 87 25.50 0.91 -14.64
CA ALA A 87 25.57 1.40 -16.01
C ALA A 87 24.34 0.93 -16.79
N LEU A 88 23.66 1.87 -17.43
CA LEU A 88 22.56 1.67 -18.36
C LEU A 88 23.13 1.85 -19.76
N VAL A 89 23.07 0.81 -20.60
CA VAL A 89 23.71 0.82 -21.92
C VAL A 89 22.68 0.54 -22.99
N GLY A 90 22.47 1.47 -23.90
CA GLY A 90 21.66 1.27 -25.11
C GLY A 90 22.27 0.20 -26.02
N ARG A 91 21.48 -0.79 -26.43
CA ARG A 91 22.01 -1.87 -27.29
C ARG A 91 22.38 -1.43 -28.67
N GLU A 92 21.62 -0.51 -29.25
CA GLU A 92 21.77 -0.09 -30.65
C GLU A 92 22.80 1.01 -30.81
N ASP A 93 22.67 2.08 -30.03
CA ASP A 93 23.50 3.30 -30.16
C ASP A 93 24.70 3.33 -29.22
N ARG A 94 24.81 2.32 -28.30
CA ARG A 94 25.86 2.24 -27.27
C ARG A 94 25.92 3.44 -26.32
N SER A 95 24.88 4.24 -26.28
CA SER A 95 24.77 5.31 -25.28
C SER A 95 24.85 4.71 -23.86
N GLU A 96 25.61 5.35 -22.99
CA GLU A 96 25.79 4.89 -21.61
C GLU A 96 25.43 6.00 -20.62
N ARG A 97 24.70 5.62 -19.58
CA ARG A 97 24.43 6.47 -18.42
C ARG A 97 24.75 5.72 -17.12
N ILE A 98 25.56 6.32 -16.27
CA ILE A 98 25.83 5.78 -14.93
C ILE A 98 24.84 6.39 -13.94
N VAL A 99 24.24 5.52 -13.14
CA VAL A 99 23.27 5.88 -12.09
C VAL A 99 23.80 5.40 -10.75
N THR A 100 23.75 6.28 -9.74
CA THR A 100 24.08 5.94 -8.35
C THR A 100 22.80 5.86 -7.52
N SER A 101 22.68 4.84 -6.67
CA SER A 101 21.63 4.76 -5.67
C SER A 101 21.92 5.77 -4.55
N LEU A 102 21.13 6.84 -4.47
CA LEU A 102 21.37 8.00 -3.60
C LEU A 102 20.43 8.08 -2.41
N VAL A 103 19.23 7.49 -2.53
CA VAL A 103 18.19 7.52 -1.50
C VAL A 103 17.45 6.17 -1.45
N PRO A 104 16.78 5.83 -0.33
CA PRO A 104 16.09 4.55 -0.17
C PRO A 104 15.05 4.23 -1.25
N VAL A 105 14.31 5.22 -1.74
CA VAL A 105 13.32 5.06 -2.82
C VAL A 105 13.67 6.02 -3.96
N GLN A 106 14.22 5.47 -5.05
CA GLN A 106 14.71 6.26 -6.19
C GLN A 106 14.21 5.68 -7.51
N ALA A 107 13.96 6.57 -8.48
CA ALA A 107 13.70 6.20 -9.86
C ALA A 107 14.56 7.02 -10.83
N VAL A 108 14.93 6.40 -11.95
CA VAL A 108 15.67 7.04 -13.03
C VAL A 108 15.05 6.62 -14.36
N ARG A 109 14.75 7.59 -15.21
CA ARG A 109 14.33 7.34 -16.59
C ARG A 109 15.53 7.48 -17.51
N PHE A 110 15.73 6.48 -18.39
CA PHE A 110 16.68 6.53 -19.49
C PHE A 110 15.93 6.79 -20.80
N GLY A 111 16.38 7.71 -21.61
CA GLY A 111 15.80 7.98 -22.92
C GLY A 111 16.22 9.33 -23.52
N PRO A 112 16.29 9.42 -24.87
CA PRO A 112 16.57 10.67 -25.55
C PRO A 112 15.32 11.58 -25.60
N PRO A 113 15.50 12.85 -25.83
CA PRO A 113 16.75 13.63 -25.87
C PRO A 113 16.95 14.51 -24.63
N ASP A 114 16.66 13.99 -23.45
CA ASP A 114 16.59 14.82 -22.27
C ASP A 114 17.91 14.78 -21.47
N GLN A 115 18.45 15.94 -21.22
CA GLN A 115 19.64 16.09 -20.39
C GLN A 115 19.38 15.66 -18.93
N ASP A 116 18.09 15.69 -18.50
CA ASP A 116 17.66 15.49 -17.11
C ASP A 116 16.62 14.37 -16.91
N GLY A 117 16.39 13.49 -17.89
CA GLY A 117 15.36 12.47 -17.85
C GLY A 117 13.93 13.02 -18.08
N VAL A 118 13.77 14.23 -18.63
CA VAL A 118 12.49 14.86 -18.95
C VAL A 118 12.12 14.62 -20.41
N PRO A 119 10.97 13.99 -20.73
CA PRO A 119 10.55 13.77 -22.10
C PRO A 119 10.41 15.06 -22.93
N ALA A 120 10.75 14.99 -24.21
CA ALA A 120 10.63 16.12 -25.15
C ALA A 120 9.19 16.66 -25.33
N PHE A 121 8.19 15.91 -24.87
CA PHE A 121 6.79 16.35 -24.78
C PHE A 121 6.64 17.61 -23.93
N TYR A 122 7.46 17.76 -22.88
CA TYR A 122 7.44 18.91 -21.99
C TYR A 122 8.37 20.00 -22.49
N THR A 123 7.79 21.05 -23.01
CA THR A 123 8.51 22.21 -23.55
C THR A 123 8.55 23.40 -22.61
N GLN A 124 7.76 23.36 -21.53
CA GLN A 124 7.75 24.37 -20.48
C GLN A 124 8.30 23.74 -19.18
N ARG A 125 9.11 24.52 -18.46
CA ARG A 125 9.68 24.12 -17.18
C ARG A 125 9.79 25.31 -16.26
N VAL A 126 9.42 25.11 -15.01
CA VAL A 126 9.79 25.96 -13.87
C VAL A 126 10.32 25.03 -12.78
N ASP A 127 10.99 25.58 -11.79
CA ASP A 127 11.37 24.82 -10.62
C ASP A 127 10.96 25.54 -9.32
N ALA A 128 10.60 24.75 -8.32
CA ALA A 128 10.30 25.21 -6.98
C ALA A 128 11.52 24.90 -6.09
N HIS A 129 12.50 25.83 -6.07
CA HIS A 129 13.80 25.67 -5.41
C HIS A 129 14.49 24.35 -5.80
N GLY A 130 14.58 24.09 -7.12
CA GLY A 130 15.20 22.89 -7.69
C GLY A 130 14.24 21.71 -7.91
N TYR A 131 13.04 21.70 -7.30
CA TYR A 131 12.03 20.67 -7.59
C TYR A 131 11.39 20.92 -8.96
N PRO A 132 11.50 19.97 -9.93
CA PRO A 132 11.11 20.22 -11.31
C PRO A 132 9.60 20.15 -11.52
N ILE A 133 9.05 21.15 -12.20
CA ILE A 133 7.66 21.25 -12.65
C ILE A 133 7.68 21.44 -14.16
N VAL A 134 7.01 20.54 -14.89
CA VAL A 134 7.07 20.47 -16.34
C VAL A 134 5.68 20.45 -16.96
N ALA A 135 5.58 20.96 -18.18
CA ALA A 135 4.33 20.99 -18.94
C ALA A 135 4.57 20.98 -20.45
N SER A 136 3.54 20.56 -21.21
CA SER A 136 3.52 20.73 -22.65
C SER A 136 3.37 22.22 -23.04
N ALA A 137 3.59 22.55 -24.31
CA ALA A 137 3.37 23.91 -24.85
C ALA A 137 1.90 24.37 -24.75
N ARG A 138 0.95 23.47 -24.45
CA ARG A 138 -0.49 23.79 -24.39
C ARG A 138 -0.91 24.35 -23.04
N VAL A 139 -0.13 24.11 -22.00
CA VAL A 139 -0.45 24.53 -20.63
C VAL A 139 -0.23 26.04 -20.50
N ASN A 140 -1.14 26.73 -19.83
CA ASN A 140 -1.00 28.13 -19.48
C ASN A 140 0.22 28.31 -18.55
N PRO A 141 1.20 29.20 -18.89
CA PRO A 141 2.39 29.39 -18.06
C PRO A 141 2.10 29.80 -16.60
N TYR A 142 0.96 30.42 -16.34
CA TYR A 142 0.56 30.78 -14.98
C TYR A 142 0.19 29.56 -14.13
N ALA A 143 -0.24 28.44 -14.75
CA ALA A 143 -0.45 27.19 -14.01
C ALA A 143 0.86 26.64 -13.44
N LEU A 144 1.98 26.72 -14.19
CA LEU A 144 3.28 26.32 -13.68
C LEU A 144 3.75 27.24 -12.52
N LYS A 145 3.48 28.54 -12.63
CA LYS A 145 3.82 29.51 -11.56
C LYS A 145 3.00 29.25 -10.29
N GLU A 146 1.70 28.97 -10.44
CA GLU A 146 0.83 28.62 -9.32
C GLU A 146 1.27 27.31 -8.66
N ALA A 147 1.57 26.30 -9.47
CA ALA A 147 2.08 25.02 -8.96
C ALA A 147 3.41 25.21 -8.19
N ALA A 148 4.34 26.00 -8.72
CA ALA A 148 5.60 26.30 -8.04
C ALA A 148 5.38 27.01 -6.70
N TYR A 149 4.47 27.98 -6.67
CA TYR A 149 4.10 28.66 -5.43
C TYR A 149 3.56 27.69 -4.39
N LEU A 150 2.60 26.82 -4.75
CA LEU A 150 2.01 25.85 -3.81
C LEU A 150 3.04 24.84 -3.32
N VAL A 151 3.87 24.29 -4.21
CA VAL A 151 4.96 23.37 -3.86
C VAL A 151 5.95 24.02 -2.89
N ASP A 152 6.33 25.28 -3.14
CA ASP A 152 7.22 26.02 -2.25
C ASP A 152 6.62 26.26 -0.87
N GLN A 153 5.32 26.56 -0.80
CA GLN A 153 4.62 26.72 0.47
C GLN A 153 4.51 25.39 1.23
N MET A 154 4.17 24.28 0.56
CA MET A 154 4.08 22.96 1.18
C MET A 154 5.44 22.46 1.69
N LEU A 155 6.51 22.76 0.99
CA LEU A 155 7.88 22.35 1.35
C LEU A 155 8.67 23.39 2.16
N ALA A 156 8.05 24.53 2.52
CA ALA A 156 8.73 25.66 3.16
C ALA A 156 9.47 25.28 4.47
N LYS A 157 8.94 24.34 5.23
CA LYS A 157 9.53 23.86 6.49
C LYS A 157 10.39 22.62 6.34
N ARG A 158 10.43 22.02 5.16
CA ARG A 158 11.06 20.72 4.90
C ARG A 158 11.96 20.76 3.65
N PRO A 159 13.05 21.56 3.68
CA PRO A 159 14.06 21.54 2.61
C PRO A 159 14.71 20.14 2.46
N ASP A 160 14.85 19.38 3.53
CA ASP A 160 15.33 18.01 3.55
C ASP A 160 14.43 17.06 2.73
N VAL A 161 13.11 17.19 2.88
CA VAL A 161 12.12 16.43 2.10
C VAL A 161 12.20 16.83 0.63
N ARG A 162 12.31 18.12 0.32
CA ARG A 162 12.49 18.61 -1.07
C ARG A 162 13.71 17.98 -1.71
N ASP A 163 14.85 18.04 -1.06
CA ASP A 163 16.10 17.45 -1.55
C ASP A 163 15.99 15.92 -1.76
N ALA A 164 15.30 15.24 -0.86
CA ALA A 164 15.06 13.81 -0.99
C ALA A 164 14.15 13.50 -2.19
N MET A 165 13.09 14.28 -2.41
CA MET A 165 12.21 14.15 -3.58
C MET A 165 12.97 14.36 -4.89
N ILE A 166 13.80 15.39 -4.99
CA ILE A 166 14.64 15.66 -6.17
C ILE A 166 15.57 14.46 -6.43
N ARG A 167 16.29 14.00 -5.41
CA ARG A 167 17.20 12.83 -5.52
C ARG A 167 16.46 11.55 -5.85
N SER A 168 15.20 11.42 -5.44
CA SER A 168 14.35 10.27 -5.76
C SER A 168 13.88 10.24 -7.22
N GLY A 169 14.15 11.28 -8.00
CA GLY A 169 13.70 11.42 -9.38
C GLY A 169 12.27 11.94 -9.53
N SER A 170 11.70 12.47 -8.47
CA SER A 170 10.34 13.01 -8.46
C SER A 170 10.22 14.29 -9.29
N ARG A 171 9.08 14.47 -9.94
CA ARG A 171 8.69 15.71 -10.61
C ARG A 171 7.17 15.86 -10.71
N LEU A 172 6.72 17.10 -10.93
CA LEU A 172 5.32 17.43 -11.15
C LEU A 172 5.10 17.69 -12.65
N CYS A 173 4.10 17.03 -13.22
CA CYS A 173 3.71 17.12 -14.62
C CYS A 173 2.33 17.79 -14.72
N ILE A 174 2.24 19.01 -15.29
CA ILE A 174 0.97 19.72 -15.44
C ILE A 174 0.30 19.32 -16.75
N LEU A 175 -0.99 18.96 -16.68
CA LEU A 175 -1.86 18.66 -17.81
C LEU A 175 -2.52 19.95 -18.30
N ALA A 176 -2.55 20.17 -19.61
CA ALA A 176 -3.45 21.17 -20.17
C ALA A 176 -4.92 20.75 -19.98
N TRP A 177 -5.84 21.69 -19.95
CA TRP A 177 -7.28 21.44 -19.81
C TRP A 177 -7.84 20.47 -20.86
N ASN A 178 -7.21 20.38 -22.02
CA ASN A 178 -7.56 19.49 -23.14
C ASN A 178 -6.57 18.34 -23.35
N GLU A 179 -5.67 18.09 -22.40
CA GLU A 179 -4.83 16.90 -22.27
C GLU A 179 -5.37 16.01 -21.16
N PHE A 180 -5.14 14.70 -21.29
CA PHE A 180 -5.64 13.71 -20.33
C PHE A 180 -4.49 12.85 -19.82
N THR A 181 -4.71 12.14 -18.74
CA THR A 181 -3.68 11.37 -18.01
C THR A 181 -2.78 10.56 -18.94
N THR A 182 -3.36 9.81 -19.88
CA THR A 182 -2.58 8.94 -20.78
C THR A 182 -1.90 9.65 -21.94
N ASP A 183 -2.10 10.96 -22.10
CA ASP A 183 -1.38 11.77 -23.10
C ASP A 183 0.03 12.13 -22.59
N GLN A 184 0.24 12.10 -21.27
CA GLN A 184 1.56 12.33 -20.67
C GLN A 184 2.45 11.10 -20.82
N PRO A 185 3.73 11.25 -21.22
CA PRO A 185 4.65 10.14 -21.45
C PRO A 185 4.83 9.22 -20.24
N GLU A 186 4.81 9.78 -19.04
CA GLU A 186 4.97 9.04 -17.78
C GLU A 186 3.79 8.11 -17.50
N PHE A 187 2.60 8.48 -17.92
CA PHE A 187 1.36 7.76 -17.65
C PHE A 187 0.77 7.05 -18.88
N ALA A 188 1.43 7.14 -20.05
CA ALA A 188 0.96 6.52 -21.29
C ALA A 188 0.79 4.99 -21.18
N TRP A 189 1.53 4.34 -20.30
CA TRP A 189 1.43 2.91 -20.02
C TRP A 189 0.08 2.50 -19.42
N LEU A 190 -0.58 3.39 -18.67
CA LEU A 190 -1.92 3.18 -18.12
C LEU A 190 -2.97 2.96 -19.21
N GLY A 191 -2.75 3.53 -20.39
CA GLY A 191 -3.64 3.36 -21.53
C GLY A 191 -3.56 2.01 -22.23
N LYS A 192 -2.52 1.20 -21.99
CA LYS A 192 -2.25 -0.03 -22.73
C LYS A 192 -3.05 -1.26 -22.27
N GLY A 193 -3.64 -1.21 -21.07
CA GLY A 193 -4.37 -2.32 -20.46
C GLY A 193 -5.89 -2.21 -20.61
N ARG A 194 -6.58 -3.27 -20.21
CA ARG A 194 -8.00 -3.23 -19.87
C ARG A 194 -8.12 -3.28 -18.35
N MET A 195 -9.08 -2.54 -17.82
CA MET A 195 -9.33 -2.56 -16.39
C MET A 195 -10.24 -3.74 -16.06
N PRO A 196 -9.80 -4.67 -15.19
CA PRO A 196 -10.63 -5.81 -14.78
C PRO A 196 -11.98 -5.39 -14.21
N GLU A 197 -12.01 -4.26 -13.51
CA GLU A 197 -13.22 -3.68 -12.90
C GLU A 197 -14.18 -3.06 -13.94
N GLN A 198 -13.69 -2.73 -15.13
CA GLN A 198 -14.41 -2.08 -16.22
C GLN A 198 -14.02 -2.71 -17.57
N PRO A 199 -14.37 -3.98 -17.79
CA PRO A 199 -13.91 -4.73 -18.99
C PRO A 199 -14.41 -4.16 -20.32
N THR A 200 -15.40 -3.27 -20.27
CA THR A 200 -15.96 -2.58 -21.45
C THR A 200 -15.20 -1.31 -21.84
N LEU A 201 -14.26 -0.87 -21.00
CA LEU A 201 -13.41 0.31 -21.24
C LEU A 201 -11.98 -0.11 -21.55
N SER A 202 -11.32 0.60 -22.47
CA SER A 202 -9.87 0.57 -22.57
C SER A 202 -9.24 1.24 -21.35
N GLY A 203 -7.99 0.92 -21.04
CA GLY A 203 -7.24 1.60 -19.99
C GLY A 203 -7.22 3.12 -20.21
N ARG A 204 -7.09 3.57 -21.48
CA ARG A 204 -7.13 4.98 -21.85
C ARG A 204 -8.47 5.64 -21.50
N GLU A 205 -9.61 5.04 -21.89
CA GLU A 205 -10.93 5.58 -21.55
C GLU A 205 -11.14 5.65 -20.04
N TYR A 206 -10.69 4.63 -19.32
CA TYR A 206 -10.84 4.56 -17.88
C TYR A 206 -10.03 5.67 -17.17
N TRP A 207 -8.72 5.73 -17.40
CA TRP A 207 -7.85 6.67 -16.72
C TRP A 207 -8.10 8.12 -17.13
N ASP A 208 -8.28 8.38 -18.43
CA ASP A 208 -8.58 9.71 -18.94
C ASP A 208 -9.93 10.27 -18.43
N SER A 209 -10.91 9.41 -18.14
CA SER A 209 -12.22 9.84 -17.63
C SER A 209 -12.26 9.98 -16.11
N ARG A 210 -11.31 9.37 -15.37
CA ARG A 210 -11.34 9.28 -13.91
C ARG A 210 -10.43 10.28 -13.23
N ALA A 211 -9.23 10.49 -13.75
CA ALA A 211 -8.19 11.22 -13.06
C ALA A 211 -7.78 12.51 -13.82
N ARG A 212 -7.75 13.63 -13.10
CA ARG A 212 -7.15 14.89 -13.51
C ARG A 212 -5.90 15.22 -12.70
N GLY A 213 -5.50 14.32 -11.83
CA GLY A 213 -4.27 14.30 -11.07
C GLY A 213 -3.92 12.87 -10.70
N LEU A 214 -2.65 12.62 -10.44
CA LEU A 214 -2.11 11.38 -9.90
C LEU A 214 -0.95 11.74 -8.97
N GLY A 215 -0.95 11.17 -7.77
CA GLY A 215 0.17 11.23 -6.84
C GLY A 215 1.30 10.30 -7.26
N GLY A 216 2.49 10.53 -6.75
CA GLY A 216 3.58 9.58 -6.87
C GLY A 216 3.33 8.32 -6.03
N SER A 217 4.13 7.29 -6.30
CA SER A 217 4.16 6.07 -5.50
C SER A 217 5.60 5.65 -5.21
N GLU A 218 5.79 4.58 -4.46
CA GLU A 218 7.13 4.02 -4.27
C GLU A 218 7.77 3.51 -5.58
N THR A 219 6.94 3.19 -6.58
CA THR A 219 7.37 2.68 -7.88
C THR A 219 7.15 3.66 -9.04
N ASP A 220 6.50 4.80 -8.80
CA ASP A 220 6.27 5.85 -9.78
C ASP A 220 6.54 7.22 -9.14
N PRO A 221 7.61 7.92 -9.56
CA PRO A 221 8.03 9.16 -8.92
C PRO A 221 7.25 10.39 -9.41
N PHE A 222 6.37 10.23 -10.39
CA PHE A 222 5.75 11.36 -11.07
C PHE A 222 4.40 11.70 -10.46
N CYS A 223 4.22 12.99 -10.19
CA CYS A 223 2.97 13.56 -9.74
C CYS A 223 2.36 14.38 -10.89
N SER A 224 1.04 14.46 -10.99
CA SER A 224 0.38 15.28 -12.00
C SER A 224 -0.87 15.96 -11.47
N CYS A 225 -1.24 17.07 -12.11
CA CYS A 225 -2.54 17.75 -11.90
C CYS A 225 -2.93 18.55 -13.15
N GLY A 226 -4.21 18.85 -13.29
CA GLY A 226 -4.75 19.63 -14.40
C GLY A 226 -4.63 21.15 -14.17
N GLU A 227 -4.30 21.91 -15.21
CA GLU A 227 -4.23 23.37 -15.15
C GLU A 227 -5.58 24.02 -14.84
N GLU A 228 -6.69 23.37 -15.24
CA GLU A 228 -8.03 23.86 -14.98
C GLU A 228 -8.34 23.90 -13.47
N ASN A 229 -7.80 22.98 -12.70
CA ASN A 229 -7.93 22.99 -11.25
C ASN A 229 -6.96 23.97 -10.60
N LEU A 230 -5.69 24.01 -11.05
CA LEU A 230 -4.69 24.94 -10.56
C LEU A 230 -5.11 26.41 -10.72
N LEU A 231 -5.74 26.76 -11.85
CA LEU A 231 -6.18 28.12 -12.15
C LEU A 231 -7.70 28.31 -12.00
N CYS A 232 -8.41 27.27 -11.48
CA CYS A 232 -9.85 27.27 -11.26
C CYS A 232 -10.66 27.68 -12.49
N TYR A 233 -10.41 27.04 -13.64
CA TYR A 233 -11.14 27.34 -14.88
C TYR A 233 -12.64 27.07 -14.71
N PRO A 234 -13.50 27.82 -15.41
CA PRO A 234 -14.92 27.50 -15.45
C PRO A 234 -15.12 26.05 -15.91
N GLY A 235 -15.99 25.30 -15.21
CA GLY A 235 -16.27 23.89 -15.51
C GLY A 235 -15.27 22.90 -14.92
N ASP A 236 -14.28 23.33 -14.15
CA ASP A 236 -13.41 22.42 -13.39
C ASP A 236 -14.23 21.41 -12.57
N PRO A 237 -14.06 20.09 -12.82
CA PRO A 237 -14.82 19.06 -12.13
C PRO A 237 -14.46 18.91 -10.65
N TYR A 238 -13.35 19.49 -10.22
CA TYR A 238 -12.82 19.46 -8.85
C TYR A 238 -12.74 20.86 -8.22
N SER A 239 -13.63 21.77 -8.64
CA SER A 239 -13.61 23.18 -8.25
C SER A 239 -13.75 23.46 -6.75
N ALA A 240 -14.12 22.47 -5.95
CA ALA A 240 -14.26 22.57 -4.50
C ALA A 240 -12.96 22.27 -3.73
N GLU A 241 -11.92 21.78 -4.42
CA GLU A 241 -10.63 21.41 -3.85
C GLU A 241 -9.47 21.76 -4.79
N ASN A 242 -8.24 21.70 -4.30
CA ASN A 242 -7.05 21.81 -5.13
C ASN A 242 -6.37 20.43 -5.23
N ILE A 243 -6.44 19.82 -6.40
CA ILE A 243 -5.92 18.47 -6.66
C ILE A 243 -4.40 18.41 -6.46
N LEU A 244 -3.66 19.48 -6.74
CA LEU A 244 -2.22 19.48 -6.51
C LEU A 244 -1.89 19.25 -5.03
N ILE A 245 -2.62 19.88 -4.10
CA ILE A 245 -2.36 19.70 -2.66
C ILE A 245 -2.52 18.23 -2.25
N HIS A 246 -3.53 17.57 -2.77
CA HIS A 246 -3.77 16.13 -2.53
C HIS A 246 -2.67 15.24 -3.13
N GLU A 247 -2.46 15.35 -4.43
CA GLU A 247 -1.52 14.49 -5.17
C GLU A 247 -0.07 14.75 -4.76
N PHE A 248 0.25 16.00 -4.45
CA PHE A 248 1.59 16.34 -3.97
C PHE A 248 1.84 15.83 -2.54
N ALA A 249 0.81 15.72 -1.71
CA ALA A 249 0.93 15.08 -0.40
C ALA A 249 1.34 13.61 -0.51
N HIS A 250 0.75 12.85 -1.46
CA HIS A 250 1.22 11.48 -1.78
C HIS A 250 2.68 11.47 -2.21
N ASN A 251 3.06 12.38 -3.10
CA ASN A 251 4.43 12.46 -3.60
C ASN A 251 5.42 12.85 -2.47
N MET A 252 5.07 13.82 -1.62
CA MET A 252 5.86 14.16 -0.43
C MET A 252 6.02 12.95 0.51
N HIS A 253 4.94 12.21 0.76
CA HIS A 253 4.97 11.03 1.61
C HIS A 253 5.91 9.96 1.04
N LEU A 254 5.64 9.53 -0.19
CA LEU A 254 6.24 8.31 -0.74
C LEU A 254 7.61 8.52 -1.40
N ARG A 255 7.96 9.76 -1.76
CA ARG A 255 9.23 10.10 -2.42
C ARG A 255 10.11 11.05 -1.62
N GLY A 256 9.57 11.67 -0.58
CA GLY A 256 10.25 12.60 0.29
C GLY A 256 10.40 12.08 1.71
N LEU A 257 9.30 12.00 2.46
CA LEU A 257 9.31 11.64 3.88
C LEU A 257 9.89 10.24 4.13
N LEU A 258 9.52 9.23 3.34
CA LEU A 258 10.12 7.89 3.44
C LEU A 258 11.64 7.86 3.21
N ASN A 259 12.18 8.80 2.46
CA ASN A 259 13.61 8.90 2.21
C ASN A 259 14.37 9.64 3.32
N VAL A 260 13.65 10.42 4.15
CA VAL A 260 14.22 11.20 5.26
C VAL A 260 13.98 10.49 6.60
N ASP A 261 12.78 9.97 6.79
CA ASP A 261 12.35 9.24 7.99
C ASP A 261 11.69 7.91 7.61
N PRO A 262 12.42 6.79 7.61
CA PRO A 262 11.85 5.47 7.29
C PRO A 262 10.74 5.00 8.23
N THR A 263 10.56 5.66 9.39
CA THR A 263 9.51 5.32 10.36
C THR A 263 8.21 6.06 10.11
N PHE A 264 8.21 7.08 9.24
CA PHE A 264 7.05 7.94 9.01
C PHE A 264 5.81 7.15 8.58
N ASP A 265 5.95 6.27 7.58
CA ASP A 265 4.82 5.46 7.08
C ASP A 265 4.28 4.51 8.15
N PHE A 266 5.16 3.91 8.95
CA PHE A 266 4.75 3.06 10.07
C PHE A 266 3.92 3.85 11.11
N ARG A 267 4.36 5.05 11.48
CA ARG A 267 3.65 5.92 12.41
C ARG A 267 2.32 6.42 11.82
N LEU A 268 2.31 6.79 10.56
CA LEU A 268 1.10 7.19 9.84
C LEU A 268 0.07 6.06 9.79
N LYS A 269 0.51 4.85 9.48
CA LYS A 269 -0.35 3.66 9.48
C LYS A 269 -0.94 3.37 10.85
N ALA A 270 -0.13 3.45 11.91
CA ALA A 270 -0.61 3.28 13.28
C ALA A 270 -1.66 4.35 13.66
N THR A 271 -1.44 5.60 13.26
CA THR A 271 -2.39 6.71 13.47
C THR A 271 -3.70 6.47 12.71
N TYR A 272 -3.61 6.04 11.44
CA TYR A 272 -4.77 5.65 10.64
C TYR A 272 -5.56 4.51 11.29
N GLU A 273 -4.89 3.44 11.73
CA GLU A 273 -5.55 2.30 12.38
C GLU A 273 -6.25 2.72 13.69
N ALA A 274 -5.64 3.63 14.46
CA ALA A 274 -6.25 4.19 15.67
C ALA A 274 -7.51 5.02 15.34
N ALA A 275 -7.46 5.86 14.30
CA ALA A 275 -8.60 6.65 13.84
C ALA A 275 -9.75 5.74 13.35
N MET A 276 -9.44 4.69 12.56
CA MET A 276 -10.44 3.72 12.09
C MET A 276 -11.08 2.96 13.26
N LYS A 277 -10.29 2.56 14.24
CA LYS A 277 -10.77 1.91 15.47
C LYS A 277 -11.68 2.83 16.30
N ALA A 278 -11.39 4.12 16.33
CA ALA A 278 -12.23 5.14 16.97
C ALA A 278 -13.51 5.45 16.19
N GLY A 279 -13.66 4.91 14.96
CA GLY A 279 -14.82 5.15 14.09
C GLY A 279 -14.77 6.47 13.33
N LEU A 280 -13.62 7.16 13.32
CA LEU A 280 -13.43 8.38 12.53
C LEU A 280 -13.41 8.04 11.03
N TRP A 281 -13.79 8.99 10.19
CA TRP A 281 -13.79 8.90 8.72
C TRP A 281 -14.61 7.75 8.13
N LYS A 282 -15.47 7.11 8.91
CA LYS A 282 -16.23 5.92 8.49
C LYS A 282 -17.00 6.18 7.19
N GLY A 283 -16.70 5.38 6.16
CA GLY A 283 -17.34 5.47 4.85
C GLY A 283 -16.94 6.71 4.04
N LYS A 284 -15.86 7.40 4.42
CA LYS A 284 -15.30 8.56 3.72
C LYS A 284 -13.98 8.22 3.03
N TYR A 285 -13.54 9.04 2.09
CA TYR A 285 -12.37 8.76 1.26
C TYR A 285 -11.09 8.61 2.10
N ALA A 286 -10.93 9.39 3.15
CA ALA A 286 -9.85 9.23 4.12
C ALA A 286 -9.80 7.84 4.81
N SER A 287 -10.90 7.06 4.77
CA SER A 287 -10.91 5.69 5.32
C SER A 287 -10.46 4.61 4.33
N VAL A 288 -10.11 4.94 3.09
CA VAL A 288 -9.73 3.97 2.06
C VAL A 288 -8.41 3.27 2.38
N ASN A 289 -7.41 4.04 2.75
CA ASN A 289 -6.10 3.58 3.22
C ASN A 289 -5.34 4.72 3.89
N HIS A 290 -4.18 4.44 4.51
CA HIS A 290 -3.40 5.46 5.21
C HIS A 290 -2.75 6.51 4.29
N HIS A 291 -2.57 6.23 3.00
CA HIS A 291 -2.08 7.21 2.03
C HIS A 291 -3.13 8.29 1.74
N GLU A 292 -4.37 7.85 1.46
CA GLU A 292 -5.51 8.77 1.27
C GLU A 292 -5.82 9.53 2.56
N TYR A 293 -5.75 8.86 3.71
CA TYR A 293 -5.91 9.48 5.02
C TYR A 293 -4.95 10.65 5.23
N PHE A 294 -3.68 10.48 4.85
CA PHE A 294 -2.69 11.56 4.94
C PHE A 294 -3.00 12.70 3.96
N ALA A 295 -3.30 12.37 2.69
CA ALA A 295 -3.58 13.38 1.66
C ALA A 295 -4.82 14.22 1.99
N GLU A 296 -5.90 13.59 2.46
CA GLU A 296 -7.11 14.25 2.96
C GLU A 296 -6.81 15.16 4.17
N GLY A 297 -5.99 14.67 5.11
CA GLY A 297 -5.52 15.47 6.24
C GLY A 297 -4.71 16.68 5.81
N VAL A 298 -3.86 16.54 4.78
CA VAL A 298 -3.08 17.65 4.23
C VAL A 298 -3.97 18.68 3.56
N GLN A 299 -4.99 18.27 2.80
CA GLN A 299 -5.96 19.20 2.23
C GLN A 299 -6.66 20.00 3.34
N SER A 300 -7.16 19.34 4.38
CA SER A 300 -7.78 20.02 5.54
C SER A 300 -6.77 20.91 6.29
N TRP A 301 -5.47 20.52 6.38
CA TRP A 301 -4.42 21.33 7.01
C TRP A 301 -4.18 22.67 6.30
N PHE A 302 -4.42 22.72 5.00
CA PHE A 302 -4.32 23.93 4.18
C PHE A 302 -5.68 24.62 3.93
N ASP A 303 -6.74 24.25 4.65
CA ASP A 303 -8.12 24.76 4.49
C ASP A 303 -8.64 24.57 3.05
N ASN A 304 -8.44 23.38 2.47
CA ASN A 304 -8.74 23.11 1.05
C ASN A 304 -9.31 21.71 0.81
N ASN A 305 -10.02 21.12 1.73
CA ASN A 305 -10.69 19.85 1.48
C ASN A 305 -12.15 20.09 1.05
N ARG A 306 -12.76 19.09 0.43
CA ARG A 306 -14.20 19.03 0.17
C ARG A 306 -14.96 18.77 1.47
N GLU A 307 -16.20 19.18 1.51
CA GLU A 307 -17.04 19.00 2.70
C GLU A 307 -18.43 18.46 2.37
N ASN A 308 -18.98 17.66 3.29
CA ASN A 308 -20.38 17.24 3.32
C ASN A 308 -20.93 16.64 2.00
N ASP A 309 -20.09 15.89 1.29
CA ASP A 309 -20.49 15.15 0.10
C ASP A 309 -20.47 13.62 0.33
N HIS A 310 -20.58 12.84 -0.76
CA HIS A 310 -20.54 11.39 -0.67
C HIS A 310 -19.24 10.88 -0.03
N ASP A 311 -18.11 11.47 -0.41
CA ASP A 311 -16.76 10.98 -0.06
C ASP A 311 -16.15 11.72 1.14
N HIS A 312 -16.67 12.90 1.52
CA HIS A 312 -16.13 13.77 2.55
C HIS A 312 -17.16 14.10 3.64
N ASN A 313 -16.67 14.28 4.88
CA ASN A 313 -17.47 14.77 6.00
C ASN A 313 -17.35 16.30 6.11
N HIS A 314 -17.57 16.86 7.32
CA HIS A 314 -17.49 18.30 7.58
C HIS A 314 -16.06 18.83 7.76
N VAL A 315 -15.04 17.95 7.77
CA VAL A 315 -13.67 18.34 8.11
C VAL A 315 -12.97 18.85 6.85
N ASN A 316 -12.96 20.16 6.64
CA ASN A 316 -12.33 20.80 5.49
C ASN A 316 -11.31 21.89 5.85
N THR A 317 -11.19 22.22 7.15
CA THR A 317 -10.24 23.21 7.67
C THR A 317 -9.29 22.62 8.69
N ARG A 318 -8.16 23.31 8.93
CA ARG A 318 -7.17 22.93 9.94
C ARG A 318 -7.77 22.85 11.34
N ASP A 319 -8.59 23.81 11.72
CA ASP A 319 -9.19 23.85 13.06
C ASP A 319 -10.15 22.68 13.27
N GLU A 320 -10.91 22.32 12.24
CA GLU A 320 -11.78 21.14 12.28
C GLU A 320 -11.00 19.84 12.30
N LEU A 321 -9.90 19.75 11.54
CA LEU A 321 -9.01 18.59 11.57
C LEU A 321 -8.41 18.38 12.97
N ILE A 322 -7.92 19.45 13.60
CA ILE A 322 -7.38 19.42 14.97
C ILE A 322 -8.43 18.92 15.98
N ALA A 323 -9.67 19.38 15.82
CA ALA A 323 -10.77 19.01 16.72
C ALA A 323 -11.27 17.58 16.47
N TYR A 324 -11.33 17.13 15.23
CA TYR A 324 -11.91 15.86 14.84
C TYR A 324 -10.91 14.69 14.92
N ASP A 325 -9.70 14.88 14.38
CA ASP A 325 -8.63 13.88 14.37
C ASP A 325 -7.28 14.48 14.79
N PRO A 326 -7.06 14.64 16.10
CA PRO A 326 -5.82 15.22 16.63
C PRO A 326 -4.57 14.39 16.28
N GLY A 327 -4.72 13.09 16.02
CA GLY A 327 -3.64 12.23 15.58
C GLY A 327 -3.12 12.60 14.19
N LEU A 328 -4.04 12.70 13.22
CA LEU A 328 -3.70 13.15 11.86
C LEU A 328 -3.20 14.59 11.84
N ALA A 329 -3.84 15.46 12.62
CA ALA A 329 -3.40 16.85 12.77
C ALA A 329 -1.96 16.96 13.31
N ALA A 330 -1.57 16.08 14.25
CA ALA A 330 -0.19 16.02 14.76
C ALA A 330 0.80 15.59 13.67
N MET A 331 0.46 14.62 12.83
CA MET A 331 1.27 14.21 11.68
C MET A 331 1.44 15.36 10.67
N CYS A 332 0.36 16.07 10.35
CA CYS A 332 0.42 17.25 9.48
C CYS A 332 1.29 18.36 10.10
N ARG A 333 1.16 18.63 11.40
CA ARG A 333 1.98 19.63 12.10
C ARG A 333 3.46 19.26 12.10
N GLU A 334 3.81 17.99 12.24
CA GLU A 334 5.19 17.50 12.14
C GLU A 334 5.80 17.82 10.77
N VAL A 335 5.03 17.65 9.70
CA VAL A 335 5.51 17.88 8.33
C VAL A 335 5.52 19.36 7.96
N PHE A 336 4.44 20.07 8.21
CA PHE A 336 4.22 21.43 7.69
C PHE A 336 4.44 22.53 8.74
N GLY A 337 4.56 22.17 10.03
CA GLY A 337 4.63 23.14 11.12
C GLY A 337 3.37 24.01 11.21
N ASP A 338 3.47 25.10 11.94
CA ASP A 338 2.42 26.12 11.99
C ASP A 338 2.54 27.06 10.77
N THR A 339 2.34 26.48 9.58
CA THR A 339 2.36 27.28 8.32
C THR A 339 1.22 28.29 8.32
N VAL A 340 1.50 29.48 7.78
CA VAL A 340 0.50 30.53 7.60
C VAL A 340 -0.35 30.32 6.35
N LEU A 341 0.04 29.41 5.48
CA LEU A 341 -0.70 29.14 4.25
C LEU A 341 -2.09 28.59 4.61
N LYS A 342 -3.10 29.32 4.17
CA LYS A 342 -4.47 28.88 3.95
C LYS A 342 -4.74 29.01 2.47
N TYR A 343 -5.18 27.94 1.84
CA TYR A 343 -5.43 28.00 0.40
C TYR A 343 -6.54 29.00 0.07
N THR A 344 -6.30 29.78 -0.95
CA THR A 344 -7.31 30.65 -1.55
C THR A 344 -7.26 30.51 -3.06
N LYS A 345 -8.41 30.61 -3.72
CA LYS A 345 -8.49 30.47 -5.18
C LYS A 345 -7.64 31.54 -5.88
N PRO A 346 -6.86 31.17 -6.90
CA PRO A 346 -5.95 32.09 -7.59
C PRO A 346 -6.65 33.32 -8.18
N GLN A 347 -7.91 33.20 -8.61
CA GLN A 347 -8.69 34.36 -9.11
C GLN A 347 -8.90 35.44 -8.04
N THR A 348 -8.80 35.12 -6.75
CA THR A 348 -8.96 36.08 -5.65
C THR A 348 -7.66 36.79 -5.25
N ARG A 349 -6.52 36.39 -5.85
CA ARG A 349 -5.18 36.88 -5.52
C ARG A 349 -4.29 37.05 -6.77
N VAL A 350 -4.82 37.70 -7.79
CA VAL A 350 -4.12 37.96 -9.06
C VAL A 350 -3.02 39.00 -8.83
N ASN A 351 -1.92 38.60 -8.20
CA ASN A 351 -0.74 39.40 -7.91
C ASN A 351 0.48 38.48 -7.67
N GLY A 352 1.66 39.05 -7.48
CA GLY A 352 2.88 38.32 -7.23
C GLY A 352 3.22 37.37 -8.38
N HIS A 353 3.24 36.05 -8.13
CA HIS A 353 3.55 35.04 -9.17
C HIS A 353 2.45 34.95 -10.27
N LEU A 354 1.24 35.45 -10.01
CA LEU A 354 0.13 35.53 -10.97
C LEU A 354 -0.03 36.94 -11.61
N ASP A 355 0.90 37.85 -11.36
CA ASP A 355 0.84 39.18 -11.92
C ASP A 355 0.81 39.16 -13.46
N GLY A 356 -0.17 39.84 -14.05
CA GLY A 356 -0.44 39.83 -15.49
C GLY A 356 -1.34 38.71 -15.99
N TRP A 357 -1.79 37.79 -15.13
CA TRP A 357 -2.80 36.81 -15.51
C TRP A 357 -4.20 37.42 -15.44
N ASP A 358 -4.99 37.17 -16.48
CA ASP A 358 -6.41 37.55 -16.52
C ASP A 358 -7.30 36.31 -16.46
N PRO A 359 -7.96 36.03 -15.32
CA PRO A 359 -8.86 34.88 -15.18
C PRO A 359 -10.01 34.86 -16.20
N ALA A 360 -10.44 36.00 -16.72
CA ALA A 360 -11.52 36.07 -17.69
C ALA A 360 -11.14 35.47 -19.06
N THR A 361 -9.85 35.31 -19.34
CA THR A 361 -9.36 34.67 -20.57
C THR A 361 -9.24 33.13 -20.44
N SER A 362 -9.57 32.56 -19.28
CA SER A 362 -9.45 31.12 -19.04
C SER A 362 -10.43 30.33 -19.91
N PRO A 363 -9.99 29.21 -20.50
CA PRO A 363 -10.87 28.32 -21.24
C PRO A 363 -11.97 27.71 -20.34
N GLN A 364 -13.11 27.38 -20.95
CA GLN A 364 -14.13 26.56 -20.33
C GLN A 364 -13.68 25.10 -20.37
N PHE A 365 -13.54 24.44 -19.21
CA PHE A 365 -13.28 23.01 -19.18
C PHE A 365 -14.55 22.23 -19.51
N GLU A 366 -14.42 21.31 -20.43
CA GLU A 366 -15.48 20.34 -20.76
C GLU A 366 -14.87 18.96 -21.02
N TRP A 367 -15.51 17.94 -20.48
CA TRP A 367 -15.15 16.57 -20.82
C TRP A 367 -15.48 16.30 -22.30
N PRO A 368 -14.54 15.75 -23.11
CA PRO A 368 -14.86 15.26 -24.45
C PRO A 368 -15.95 14.18 -24.41
N ASP A 369 -16.77 14.10 -25.46
CA ASP A 369 -17.90 13.17 -25.49
C ASP A 369 -17.50 11.70 -25.27
N ARG A 370 -16.33 11.29 -25.78
CA ARG A 370 -15.79 9.94 -25.52
C ARG A 370 -15.61 9.68 -24.02
N LEU A 371 -15.22 10.68 -23.24
CA LEU A 371 -14.99 10.57 -21.81
C LEU A 371 -16.27 10.77 -20.99
N LYS A 372 -17.22 11.59 -21.48
CA LYS A 372 -18.58 11.66 -20.91
C LYS A 372 -19.22 10.27 -20.95
N GLN A 373 -19.17 9.61 -22.12
CA GLN A 373 -19.67 8.24 -22.28
C GLN A 373 -18.93 7.21 -21.38
N ALA A 374 -17.61 7.34 -21.25
CA ALA A 374 -16.84 6.48 -20.34
C ALA A 374 -17.27 6.68 -18.87
N LYS A 375 -17.45 7.95 -18.43
CA LYS A 375 -17.96 8.28 -17.10
C LYS A 375 -19.36 7.73 -16.85
N GLU A 376 -20.25 7.80 -17.85
CA GLU A 376 -21.58 7.22 -17.76
C GLU A 376 -21.52 5.69 -17.59
N ARG A 377 -20.66 5.01 -18.35
CA ARG A 377 -20.45 3.55 -18.19
C ARG A 377 -19.90 3.20 -16.81
N ILE A 378 -18.95 4.00 -16.28
CA ILE A 378 -18.42 3.80 -14.93
C ILE A 378 -19.53 3.99 -13.88
N ARG A 379 -20.33 5.05 -14.00
CA ARG A 379 -21.47 5.30 -13.10
C ARG A 379 -22.53 4.20 -13.19
N ALA A 380 -22.91 3.83 -14.41
CA ALA A 380 -23.89 2.74 -14.62
C ALA A 380 -23.38 1.41 -14.04
N ALA A 381 -22.10 1.09 -14.19
CA ALA A 381 -21.53 -0.10 -13.59
C ALA A 381 -21.43 -0.02 -12.05
N ALA A 382 -21.17 1.15 -11.49
CA ALA A 382 -21.20 1.37 -10.04
C ALA A 382 -22.65 1.27 -9.51
N GLN A 383 -23.60 1.87 -10.20
CA GLN A 383 -25.03 1.80 -9.88
C GLN A 383 -25.56 0.37 -9.99
N ALA A 384 -25.23 -0.34 -11.07
CA ALA A 384 -25.58 -1.75 -11.24
C ALA A 384 -24.96 -2.65 -10.14
N ARG A 385 -23.79 -2.28 -9.59
CA ARG A 385 -23.21 -2.95 -8.41
C ARG A 385 -23.93 -2.61 -7.12
N SER A 386 -24.41 -1.37 -6.96
CA SER A 386 -25.17 -0.94 -5.78
C SER A 386 -26.63 -1.40 -5.82
N GLU A 387 -27.24 -1.48 -7.02
CA GLU A 387 -28.59 -1.99 -7.26
C GLU A 387 -28.61 -3.51 -7.44
N ALA A 388 -27.47 -4.14 -7.75
CA ALA A 388 -27.34 -5.58 -7.63
C ALA A 388 -27.76 -5.94 -6.20
N PRO A 389 -28.76 -6.83 -6.03
CA PRO A 389 -29.23 -7.20 -4.70
C PRO A 389 -28.00 -7.48 -3.85
N ASN A 390 -27.97 -6.87 -2.68
CA ASN A 390 -26.88 -6.81 -1.71
C ASN A 390 -25.84 -7.91 -1.94
N SER A 391 -24.52 -7.63 -1.92
CA SER A 391 -23.48 -8.65 -2.02
C SER A 391 -23.80 -9.88 -1.15
N ASP A 392 -24.55 -9.70 -0.09
CA ASP A 392 -25.21 -10.72 0.72
C ASP A 392 -26.13 -11.68 -0.06
N SER A 393 -26.79 -11.25 -1.14
CA SER A 393 -27.68 -12.17 -1.90
C SER A 393 -26.93 -13.13 -2.82
N ARG A 394 -25.67 -12.83 -3.18
CA ARG A 394 -24.81 -13.73 -3.97
C ARG A 394 -23.97 -14.67 -3.12
N ILE A 395 -23.93 -14.42 -1.82
CA ILE A 395 -23.14 -15.19 -0.86
C ILE A 395 -24.10 -15.89 0.10
N GLU A 396 -23.86 -17.17 0.33
CA GLU A 396 -24.46 -17.92 1.42
C GLU A 396 -23.42 -18.08 2.52
N THR A 397 -23.75 -17.63 3.73
CA THR A 397 -22.85 -17.77 4.87
C THR A 397 -23.21 -19.02 5.67
N ARG A 398 -22.22 -19.87 5.91
CA ARG A 398 -22.33 -21.03 6.82
C ARG A 398 -21.31 -20.92 7.95
N ILE A 399 -21.63 -21.53 9.07
CA ILE A 399 -20.67 -21.72 10.17
C ILE A 399 -20.18 -23.15 10.12
N VAL A 400 -18.88 -23.34 9.90
CA VAL A 400 -18.24 -24.65 9.81
C VAL A 400 -17.16 -24.73 10.88
N ALA A 401 -17.28 -25.63 11.84
CA ALA A 401 -16.37 -25.78 12.98
C ALA A 401 -16.05 -24.45 13.73
N GLY A 402 -16.97 -23.49 13.69
CA GLY A 402 -16.85 -22.17 14.31
C GLY A 402 -16.30 -21.06 13.39
N TRP A 403 -15.87 -21.38 12.17
CA TRP A 403 -15.47 -20.38 11.16
C TRP A 403 -16.65 -19.90 10.33
N ARG A 404 -16.63 -18.62 9.97
CA ARG A 404 -17.56 -18.04 9.00
C ARG A 404 -17.08 -18.36 7.58
N VAL A 405 -17.80 -19.24 6.88
CA VAL A 405 -17.54 -19.62 5.48
C VAL A 405 -18.53 -18.91 4.58
N GLN A 406 -18.04 -18.12 3.65
CA GLN A 406 -18.81 -17.35 2.68
C GLN A 406 -18.75 -18.06 1.33
N ILE A 407 -19.88 -18.58 0.85
CA ILE A 407 -19.96 -19.44 -0.34
C ILE A 407 -20.70 -18.68 -1.44
N ARG A 408 -20.11 -18.56 -2.60
CA ARG A 408 -20.74 -17.99 -3.77
C ARG A 408 -21.95 -18.85 -4.19
N ARG A 409 -23.15 -18.25 -4.31
CA ARG A 409 -24.37 -18.96 -4.71
C ARG A 409 -24.31 -19.52 -6.12
N ASP A 410 -23.57 -18.86 -7.04
CA ASP A 410 -23.35 -19.41 -8.38
C ASP A 410 -22.50 -20.69 -8.35
N LEU A 411 -21.58 -20.85 -7.39
CA LEU A 411 -20.85 -22.07 -7.15
C LEU A 411 -21.79 -23.18 -6.65
N LEU A 412 -22.64 -22.88 -5.65
CA LEU A 412 -23.66 -23.81 -5.15
C LEU A 412 -24.63 -24.28 -6.24
N ALA A 413 -24.97 -23.40 -7.19
CA ALA A 413 -25.86 -23.72 -8.29
C ALA A 413 -25.18 -24.55 -9.40
N LYS A 414 -23.92 -24.28 -9.71
CA LYS A 414 -23.19 -24.93 -10.82
C LYS A 414 -22.48 -26.21 -10.40
N GLU A 415 -21.95 -26.25 -9.18
CA GLU A 415 -21.10 -27.32 -8.65
C GLU A 415 -21.58 -27.80 -7.26
N PRO A 416 -22.86 -28.20 -7.09
CA PRO A 416 -23.44 -28.49 -5.77
C PRO A 416 -22.73 -29.65 -5.06
N GLU A 417 -22.43 -30.74 -5.76
CA GLU A 417 -21.81 -31.94 -5.18
C GLU A 417 -20.33 -31.68 -4.81
N ALA A 418 -19.56 -31.04 -5.70
CA ALA A 418 -18.17 -30.67 -5.41
C ALA A 418 -18.11 -29.70 -4.23
N THR A 419 -19.02 -28.71 -4.16
CA THR A 419 -19.10 -27.77 -3.04
C THR A 419 -19.44 -28.47 -1.72
N ARG A 420 -20.40 -29.39 -1.74
CA ARG A 420 -20.77 -30.19 -0.56
C ARG A 420 -19.56 -30.98 -0.06
N ARG A 421 -18.86 -31.68 -0.97
CA ARG A 421 -17.69 -32.49 -0.64
C ARG A 421 -16.55 -31.65 -0.09
N ALA A 422 -16.29 -30.48 -0.69
CA ALA A 422 -15.27 -29.55 -0.23
C ALA A 422 -15.58 -29.01 1.19
N LEU A 423 -16.85 -28.74 1.50
CA LEU A 423 -17.27 -28.32 2.85
C LEU A 423 -17.07 -29.41 3.91
N GLU A 424 -17.34 -30.68 3.57
CA GLU A 424 -17.09 -31.81 4.47
C GLU A 424 -15.61 -31.99 4.77
N LEU A 425 -14.76 -31.84 3.75
CA LEU A 425 -13.30 -31.91 3.91
C LEU A 425 -12.76 -30.70 4.69
N LEU A 426 -13.31 -29.50 4.43
CA LEU A 426 -13.00 -28.31 5.21
C LEU A 426 -13.34 -28.49 6.68
N GLU A 427 -14.53 -29.00 6.99
CA GLU A 427 -14.97 -29.26 8.37
C GLU A 427 -14.02 -30.22 9.07
N THR A 428 -13.58 -31.26 8.39
CA THR A 428 -12.61 -32.23 8.91
C THR A 428 -11.29 -31.55 9.26
N GLN A 429 -10.70 -30.80 8.33
CA GLN A 429 -9.43 -30.09 8.55
C GLN A 429 -9.56 -29.03 9.67
N LEU A 430 -10.65 -28.26 9.71
CA LEU A 430 -10.89 -27.28 10.77
C LEU A 430 -11.06 -27.95 12.14
N ALA A 431 -11.71 -29.10 12.21
CA ALA A 431 -11.82 -29.88 13.46
C ALA A 431 -10.46 -30.42 13.92
N GLU A 432 -9.57 -30.78 13.01
CA GLU A 432 -8.18 -31.15 13.33
C GLU A 432 -7.39 -29.97 13.86
N ILE A 433 -7.52 -28.78 13.26
CA ILE A 433 -6.92 -27.54 13.73
C ILE A 433 -7.36 -27.22 15.17
N VAL A 434 -8.67 -27.31 15.45
CA VAL A 434 -9.21 -27.10 16.81
C VAL A 434 -8.61 -28.04 17.83
N ARG A 435 -8.28 -29.28 17.45
CA ARG A 435 -7.68 -30.29 18.34
C ARG A 435 -6.17 -30.08 18.54
N ALA A 436 -5.45 -29.62 17.50
CA ALA A 436 -3.99 -29.56 17.50
C ALA A 436 -3.44 -28.23 17.98
N VAL A 437 -4.11 -27.11 17.66
CA VAL A 437 -3.66 -25.76 17.93
C VAL A 437 -4.19 -25.26 19.29
N PRO A 438 -3.40 -24.49 20.08
CA PRO A 438 -3.87 -23.94 21.35
C PRO A 438 -5.17 -23.12 21.22
N ALA A 439 -6.09 -23.30 22.16
CA ALA A 439 -7.44 -22.71 22.10
C ALA A 439 -7.44 -21.18 21.90
N ALA A 440 -6.52 -20.45 22.54
CA ALA A 440 -6.39 -19.02 22.38
C ALA A 440 -6.00 -18.61 20.94
N ALA A 441 -5.15 -19.39 20.29
CA ALA A 441 -4.77 -19.18 18.89
C ALA A 441 -5.91 -19.57 17.94
N VAL A 442 -6.66 -20.65 18.25
CA VAL A 442 -7.85 -21.04 17.48
C VAL A 442 -8.90 -19.91 17.44
N GLU A 443 -9.13 -19.21 18.55
CA GLU A 443 -10.05 -18.06 18.55
C GLU A 443 -9.59 -16.94 17.61
N ARG A 444 -8.27 -16.70 17.51
CA ARG A 444 -7.72 -15.76 16.54
C ARG A 444 -7.85 -16.24 15.09
N LEU A 445 -7.67 -17.55 14.86
CA LEU A 445 -7.87 -18.13 13.53
C LEU A 445 -9.33 -18.03 13.07
N LYS A 446 -10.30 -18.17 13.97
CA LYS A 446 -11.74 -18.01 13.65
C LYS A 446 -12.13 -16.60 13.22
N GLU A 447 -11.29 -15.59 13.52
CA GLU A 447 -11.47 -14.22 13.03
C GLU A 447 -11.11 -14.08 11.54
N VAL A 448 -10.43 -15.06 10.92
CA VAL A 448 -10.09 -15.08 9.50
C VAL A 448 -11.27 -15.61 8.70
N PRO A 449 -11.94 -14.80 7.86
CA PRO A 449 -13.05 -15.27 7.05
C PRO A 449 -12.56 -16.28 5.99
N LEU A 450 -13.40 -17.26 5.66
CA LEU A 450 -13.15 -18.23 4.60
C LEU A 450 -14.12 -18.00 3.45
N TYR A 451 -13.63 -18.06 2.22
CA TYR A 451 -14.43 -17.88 1.01
C TYR A 451 -14.34 -19.10 0.10
N PHE A 452 -15.48 -19.52 -0.45
CA PHE A 452 -15.55 -20.45 -1.57
C PHE A 452 -15.98 -19.72 -2.83
N SER A 453 -15.10 -19.70 -3.84
CA SER A 453 -15.29 -19.04 -5.12
C SER A 453 -15.23 -20.02 -6.29
N PRO A 454 -15.92 -19.74 -7.41
CA PRO A 454 -15.67 -20.46 -8.66
C PRO A 454 -14.22 -20.35 -9.11
N ALA A 455 -13.78 -21.30 -9.94
CA ALA A 455 -12.46 -21.19 -10.58
C ALA A 455 -12.36 -19.92 -11.44
N TYR A 456 -11.20 -19.27 -11.40
CA TYR A 456 -10.94 -18.09 -12.22
C TYR A 456 -10.47 -18.50 -13.62
N PRO A 457 -10.93 -17.82 -14.69
CA PRO A 457 -10.52 -18.13 -16.07
C PRO A 457 -8.99 -18.09 -16.23
N GLY A 458 -8.43 -19.19 -16.75
CA GLY A 458 -6.97 -19.28 -16.99
C GLY A 458 -6.11 -19.50 -15.75
N ARG A 459 -6.70 -19.73 -14.58
CA ARG A 459 -6.02 -20.12 -13.33
C ARG A 459 -6.54 -21.49 -12.89
N GLY A 460 -5.65 -22.29 -12.31
CA GLY A 460 -6.05 -23.54 -11.62
C GLY A 460 -6.83 -23.25 -10.34
N SER A 461 -7.39 -24.31 -9.77
CA SER A 461 -7.92 -24.29 -8.41
C SER A 461 -6.81 -24.01 -7.40
N GLY A 462 -7.14 -23.36 -6.28
CA GLY A 462 -6.15 -23.04 -5.26
C GLY A 462 -6.78 -22.57 -3.96
N ALA A 463 -5.98 -22.62 -2.90
CA ALA A 463 -6.22 -21.93 -1.64
C ALA A 463 -5.21 -20.78 -1.54
N GLU A 464 -5.65 -19.60 -1.11
CA GLU A 464 -4.78 -18.43 -0.98
C GLU A 464 -5.28 -17.52 0.15
N TYR A 465 -4.37 -17.11 1.04
CA TYR A 465 -4.63 -16.00 1.94
C TYR A 465 -4.38 -14.66 1.22
N HIS A 466 -5.31 -13.74 1.29
CA HIS A 466 -5.22 -12.43 0.64
C HIS A 466 -4.84 -11.33 1.64
N PRO A 467 -3.60 -10.82 1.62
CA PRO A 467 -3.16 -9.84 2.61
C PRO A 467 -3.85 -8.47 2.45
N ASP A 468 -4.14 -8.03 1.22
CA ASP A 468 -4.65 -6.69 0.96
C ASP A 468 -5.66 -6.61 -0.21
N ALA A 469 -6.47 -5.54 -0.19
CA ALA A 469 -7.48 -5.29 -1.20
C ALA A 469 -6.89 -4.78 -2.54
N GLY A 470 -5.72 -4.19 -2.53
CA GLY A 470 -5.05 -3.65 -3.73
C GLY A 470 -4.65 -4.78 -4.66
N TRP A 471 -3.98 -5.80 -4.12
CA TRP A 471 -3.62 -7.00 -4.88
C TRP A 471 -4.86 -7.71 -5.47
N LEU A 472 -5.92 -7.86 -4.66
CA LEU A 472 -7.18 -8.45 -5.11
C LEU A 472 -7.76 -7.70 -6.32
N ARG A 473 -7.85 -6.36 -6.24
CA ARG A 473 -8.32 -5.52 -7.35
C ARG A 473 -7.46 -5.70 -8.60
N SER A 474 -6.14 -5.66 -8.45
CA SER A 474 -5.19 -5.79 -9.56
C SER A 474 -5.27 -7.16 -10.24
N ASN A 475 -5.75 -8.18 -9.53
CA ASN A 475 -5.93 -9.54 -10.04
C ASN A 475 -7.39 -9.90 -10.39
N GLY A 476 -8.29 -8.91 -10.44
CA GLY A 476 -9.70 -9.11 -10.80
C GLY A 476 -10.51 -9.92 -9.78
N ARG A 477 -10.09 -9.89 -8.51
CA ARG A 477 -10.77 -10.55 -7.39
C ARG A 477 -11.55 -9.55 -6.54
N ASP A 478 -12.49 -10.04 -5.75
CA ASP A 478 -13.29 -9.19 -4.87
C ASP A 478 -12.45 -8.61 -3.73
N PRO A 479 -12.30 -7.30 -3.62
CA PRO A 479 -11.53 -6.67 -2.53
C PRO A 479 -12.11 -6.93 -1.14
N ALA A 480 -13.37 -7.37 -1.02
CA ALA A 480 -13.97 -7.78 0.25
C ALA A 480 -13.30 -9.03 0.87
N MET A 481 -12.54 -9.79 0.07
CA MET A 481 -11.75 -10.93 0.55
C MET A 481 -10.40 -10.54 1.16
N ALA A 482 -10.10 -9.25 1.30
CA ALA A 482 -8.88 -8.81 1.97
C ALA A 482 -8.81 -9.35 3.42
N ARG A 483 -7.65 -9.88 3.80
CA ARG A 483 -7.38 -10.53 5.08
C ARG A 483 -8.23 -11.79 5.34
N ALA A 484 -8.60 -12.49 4.28
CA ALA A 484 -9.36 -13.74 4.31
C ALA A 484 -8.62 -14.84 3.53
N VAL A 485 -9.02 -16.07 3.72
CA VAL A 485 -8.60 -17.22 2.90
C VAL A 485 -9.65 -17.48 1.84
N GLU A 486 -9.25 -17.62 0.59
CA GLU A 486 -10.10 -18.01 -0.52
C GLU A 486 -9.74 -19.41 -1.01
N PHE A 487 -10.75 -20.24 -1.18
CA PHE A 487 -10.68 -21.52 -1.89
C PHE A 487 -11.37 -21.35 -3.23
N SER A 488 -10.59 -21.28 -4.30
CA SER A 488 -11.11 -21.11 -5.67
C SER A 488 -11.10 -22.44 -6.42
N GLY A 489 -12.21 -22.78 -7.10
CA GLY A 489 -12.32 -24.02 -7.86
C GLY A 489 -12.40 -25.28 -6.99
N VAL A 490 -13.53 -25.47 -6.30
CA VAL A 490 -13.76 -26.51 -5.31
C VAL A 490 -13.68 -27.95 -5.84
N ALA A 491 -13.71 -28.15 -7.15
CA ALA A 491 -13.62 -29.48 -7.76
C ALA A 491 -12.32 -30.23 -7.40
N ASP A 492 -11.23 -29.51 -7.22
CA ASP A 492 -9.91 -30.06 -6.90
C ASP A 492 -9.61 -30.13 -5.39
N PHE A 493 -10.55 -29.65 -4.53
CA PHE A 493 -10.35 -29.59 -3.08
C PHE A 493 -9.97 -30.95 -2.46
N GLU A 494 -10.58 -32.03 -2.94
CA GLU A 494 -10.26 -33.37 -2.47
C GLU A 494 -8.88 -33.85 -2.92
N ALA A 495 -8.46 -33.49 -4.13
CA ALA A 495 -7.12 -33.79 -4.64
C ALA A 495 -6.04 -33.03 -3.84
N GLU A 496 -6.31 -31.76 -3.53
CA GLU A 496 -5.43 -30.95 -2.66
C GLU A 496 -5.37 -31.50 -1.23
N THR A 497 -6.49 -31.93 -0.65
CA THR A 497 -6.50 -32.58 0.68
C THR A 497 -5.66 -33.86 0.71
N ARG A 498 -5.61 -34.63 -0.40
CA ARG A 498 -4.75 -35.80 -0.49
C ARG A 498 -3.25 -35.44 -0.59
N ARG A 499 -2.94 -34.33 -1.26
CA ARG A 499 -1.56 -33.84 -1.42
C ARG A 499 -1.04 -33.18 -0.15
N MET A 500 -1.83 -32.29 0.43
CA MET A 500 -1.56 -31.53 1.65
C MET A 500 -2.74 -31.73 2.61
N PRO A 501 -2.68 -32.67 3.54
CA PRO A 501 -3.83 -33.02 4.38
C PRO A 501 -4.39 -31.85 5.19
N ASN A 502 -3.59 -30.83 5.44
CA ASN A 502 -3.97 -29.65 6.20
C ASN A 502 -3.60 -28.31 5.52
N PHE A 503 -3.76 -28.20 4.19
CA PHE A 503 -3.51 -26.94 3.48
C PHE A 503 -4.38 -25.77 3.99
N VAL A 504 -5.51 -26.07 4.65
CA VAL A 504 -6.32 -25.06 5.34
C VAL A 504 -5.55 -24.43 6.50
N LEU A 505 -4.74 -25.22 7.22
CA LEU A 505 -3.86 -24.69 8.27
C LEU A 505 -2.75 -23.80 7.70
N HIS A 506 -2.19 -24.17 6.56
CA HIS A 506 -1.21 -23.35 5.83
C HIS A 506 -1.73 -21.93 5.58
N GLU A 507 -2.89 -21.82 4.95
CA GLU A 507 -3.50 -20.53 4.64
C GLU A 507 -3.93 -19.75 5.89
N LEU A 508 -4.44 -20.44 6.89
CA LEU A 508 -4.76 -19.85 8.17
C LEU A 508 -3.50 -19.39 8.94
N ALA A 509 -2.36 -20.06 8.75
CA ALA A 509 -1.09 -19.62 9.33
C ALA A 509 -0.62 -18.30 8.72
N HIS A 510 -0.81 -18.07 7.41
CA HIS A 510 -0.60 -16.75 6.81
C HIS A 510 -1.51 -15.70 7.47
N GLY A 511 -2.78 -16.05 7.68
CA GLY A 511 -3.74 -15.19 8.38
C GLY A 511 -3.30 -14.85 9.81
N TYR A 512 -2.82 -15.84 10.54
CA TYR A 512 -2.29 -15.67 11.90
C TYR A 512 -1.03 -14.81 11.92
N HIS A 513 -0.06 -15.12 11.05
CA HIS A 513 1.16 -14.35 10.89
C HIS A 513 0.87 -12.88 10.61
N HIS A 514 0.00 -12.60 9.62
CA HIS A 514 -0.31 -11.23 9.21
C HIS A 514 -1.12 -10.44 10.25
N ARG A 515 -2.10 -11.08 10.91
CA ARG A 515 -3.10 -10.37 11.73
C ARG A 515 -2.82 -10.39 13.22
N THR A 516 -2.06 -11.39 13.69
CA THR A 516 -1.91 -11.65 15.13
C THR A 516 -0.49 -11.41 15.62
N LEU A 517 0.53 -11.73 14.82
CA LEU A 517 1.91 -11.51 15.24
C LEU A 517 2.28 -10.02 15.20
N PRO A 518 3.14 -9.54 16.11
CA PRO A 518 3.67 -8.19 16.07
C PRO A 518 4.28 -7.88 14.70
N SER A 519 3.94 -6.74 14.12
CA SER A 519 4.34 -6.29 12.78
C SER A 519 3.87 -7.20 11.61
N GLY A 520 2.96 -8.13 11.84
CA GLY A 520 2.41 -9.01 10.80
C GLY A 520 3.49 -9.75 10.03
N PHE A 521 3.45 -9.70 8.70
CA PHE A 521 4.46 -10.32 7.83
C PHE A 521 5.88 -9.76 7.97
N ASP A 522 6.01 -8.63 8.65
CA ASP A 522 7.31 -8.03 8.99
C ASP A 522 7.82 -8.45 10.38
N ASN A 523 7.24 -9.51 10.96
CA ASN A 523 7.68 -10.03 12.25
C ASN A 523 9.18 -10.36 12.24
N VAL A 524 9.92 -9.70 13.14
CA VAL A 524 11.39 -9.75 13.16
C VAL A 524 11.93 -11.12 13.54
N GLU A 525 11.22 -11.84 14.43
CA GLU A 525 11.65 -13.17 14.89
C GLU A 525 11.49 -14.20 13.76
N VAL A 526 10.37 -14.16 13.05
CA VAL A 526 10.13 -15.03 11.88
C VAL A 526 11.14 -14.74 10.77
N LYS A 527 11.40 -13.45 10.47
CA LYS A 527 12.40 -13.07 9.47
C LYS A 527 13.81 -13.53 9.84
N ALA A 528 14.20 -13.36 11.10
CA ALA A 528 15.52 -13.80 11.57
C ALA A 528 15.67 -15.33 11.48
N ALA A 529 14.65 -16.08 11.88
CA ALA A 529 14.64 -17.55 11.75
C ALA A 529 14.72 -18.00 10.29
N TYR A 530 13.98 -17.35 9.39
CA TYR A 530 14.04 -17.60 7.95
C TYR A 530 15.44 -17.36 7.36
N GLU A 531 16.08 -16.23 7.67
CA GLU A 531 17.42 -15.93 7.16
C GLU A 531 18.46 -16.92 7.73
N HIS A 532 18.29 -17.36 8.98
CA HIS A 532 19.12 -18.41 9.58
C HIS A 532 18.97 -19.75 8.86
N ALA A 533 17.74 -20.21 8.65
CA ALA A 533 17.44 -21.44 7.92
C ALA A 533 17.99 -21.43 6.50
N LYS A 534 17.81 -20.29 5.80
CA LYS A 534 18.31 -20.06 4.44
C LYS A 534 19.84 -20.09 4.39
N ALA A 535 20.53 -19.49 5.35
CA ALA A 535 21.99 -19.50 5.44
C ALA A 535 22.55 -20.88 5.79
N GLY A 536 21.79 -21.69 6.56
CA GLY A 536 22.20 -23.02 6.98
C GLY A 536 22.16 -24.09 5.88
N GLY A 537 21.47 -23.83 4.74
CA GLY A 537 21.41 -24.73 3.59
C GLY A 537 20.61 -26.04 3.81
N GLY A 538 20.04 -26.23 4.99
CA GLY A 538 19.29 -27.46 5.32
C GLY A 538 18.02 -27.67 4.51
N TYR A 539 17.49 -26.61 3.93
CA TYR A 539 16.28 -26.60 3.11
C TYR A 539 16.54 -26.50 1.59
N ASP A 540 17.80 -26.48 1.14
CA ASP A 540 18.14 -26.32 -0.28
C ASP A 540 17.78 -27.54 -1.12
N ARG A 541 17.73 -28.74 -0.49
CA ARG A 541 17.34 -29.97 -1.16
C ARG A 541 16.71 -30.94 -0.17
N VAL A 542 15.40 -30.89 -0.08
CA VAL A 542 14.60 -31.74 0.79
C VAL A 542 13.63 -32.62 0.02
N GLU A 543 13.15 -33.67 0.64
CA GLU A 543 12.12 -34.53 0.05
C GLU A 543 10.78 -33.82 0.01
N ARG A 544 10.08 -33.91 -1.13
CA ARG A 544 8.69 -33.51 -1.30
C ARG A 544 7.80 -34.71 -1.53
N SER A 545 6.78 -34.84 -0.71
CA SER A 545 5.74 -35.86 -0.81
C SER A 545 4.54 -35.34 -1.59
N PHE A 546 4.00 -36.15 -2.49
CA PHE A 546 2.77 -35.82 -3.23
C PHE A 546 1.52 -36.53 -2.65
N GLY A 547 1.64 -37.09 -1.45
CA GLY A 547 0.57 -37.84 -0.81
C GLY A 547 0.54 -39.33 -1.24
N GLU A 548 0.01 -40.17 -0.38
CA GLU A 548 -0.10 -41.61 -0.66
C GLU A 548 -1.19 -41.86 -1.71
N GLY A 549 -0.94 -42.81 -2.61
CA GLY A 549 -1.95 -43.33 -3.56
C GLY A 549 -2.19 -42.47 -4.79
N ASN A 550 -1.45 -41.37 -5.04
CA ASN A 550 -1.59 -40.57 -6.25
C ASN A 550 -0.76 -41.02 -7.45
N GLY A 551 0.05 -42.07 -7.27
CA GLY A 551 0.91 -42.65 -8.32
C GLY A 551 2.11 -41.79 -8.71
N ARG A 552 2.35 -40.65 -8.06
CA ARG A 552 3.46 -39.77 -8.31
C ARG A 552 4.58 -40.02 -7.30
N PRO A 553 5.84 -40.30 -7.74
CA PRO A 553 6.94 -40.50 -6.83
C PRO A 553 7.34 -39.20 -6.13
N ASN A 554 7.83 -39.31 -4.89
CA ASN A 554 8.44 -38.18 -4.20
C ASN A 554 9.63 -37.61 -4.98
N THR A 555 9.86 -36.32 -4.85
CA THR A 555 11.00 -35.60 -5.47
C THR A 555 11.93 -35.04 -4.41
N PHE A 556 13.13 -34.64 -4.82
CA PHE A 556 14.06 -33.88 -3.99
C PHE A 556 14.29 -32.52 -4.64
N GLU A 557 13.84 -31.49 -3.98
CA GLU A 557 13.89 -30.12 -4.49
C GLU A 557 14.10 -29.12 -3.34
N ARG A 558 14.30 -27.85 -3.69
CA ARG A 558 14.39 -26.78 -2.71
C ARG A 558 13.04 -26.62 -2.02
N ALA A 559 13.05 -26.57 -0.67
CA ALA A 559 11.81 -26.40 0.10
C ALA A 559 11.03 -25.15 -0.28
N TYR A 560 9.73 -25.25 -0.39
CA TYR A 560 8.85 -24.11 -0.62
C TYR A 560 8.95 -23.07 0.50
N ALA A 561 9.23 -23.50 1.72
CA ALA A 561 9.57 -22.68 2.87
C ALA A 561 10.64 -21.60 2.57
N LEU A 562 11.59 -21.86 1.67
CA LEU A 562 12.63 -20.88 1.31
C LEU A 562 12.16 -19.84 0.27
N THR A 563 10.89 -19.82 -0.11
CA THR A 563 10.31 -18.83 -1.02
C THR A 563 10.20 -17.46 -0.35
N SER A 564 9.74 -17.43 0.89
CA SER A 564 9.61 -16.20 1.70
C SER A 564 9.51 -16.51 3.19
N PRO A 565 9.71 -15.52 4.09
CA PRO A 565 9.45 -15.68 5.52
C PRO A 565 8.02 -16.11 5.83
N MET A 566 7.05 -15.74 4.99
CA MET A 566 5.64 -16.08 5.15
C MET A 566 5.42 -17.58 4.91
N GLU A 567 5.99 -18.10 3.81
CA GLU A 567 5.91 -19.53 3.48
C GLU A 567 6.67 -20.39 4.49
N TYR A 568 7.83 -19.91 4.95
CA TYR A 568 8.59 -20.59 5.98
C TYR A 568 7.79 -20.75 7.28
N PHE A 569 7.06 -19.72 7.70
CA PHE A 569 6.19 -19.79 8.86
C PHE A 569 5.01 -20.75 8.65
N ALA A 570 4.37 -20.70 7.47
CA ALA A 570 3.22 -21.55 7.17
C ALA A 570 3.61 -23.04 7.05
N GLU A 571 4.64 -23.36 6.26
CA GLU A 571 5.18 -24.73 6.12
C GLU A 571 5.64 -25.33 7.46
N ALA A 572 6.38 -24.55 8.26
CA ALA A 572 6.80 -25.00 9.58
C ALA A 572 5.61 -25.17 10.55
N THR A 573 4.54 -24.37 10.41
CA THR A 573 3.30 -24.52 11.18
C THR A 573 2.59 -25.82 10.82
N GLU A 574 2.52 -26.18 9.54
CA GLU A 574 1.97 -27.48 9.12
C GLU A 574 2.76 -28.65 9.72
N ALA A 575 4.09 -28.62 9.64
CA ALA A 575 4.94 -29.64 10.25
C ALA A 575 4.76 -29.71 11.78
N TYR A 576 4.51 -28.56 12.44
CA TYR A 576 4.40 -28.48 13.89
C TYR A 576 3.07 -29.04 14.43
N PHE A 577 1.94 -28.75 13.76
CA PHE A 577 0.60 -29.12 14.25
C PHE A 577 -0.08 -30.21 13.43
N ALA A 578 0.41 -30.52 12.22
CA ALA A 578 -0.20 -31.45 11.29
C ALA A 578 0.85 -32.21 10.49
N ARG A 579 0.78 -32.17 9.16
CA ARG A 579 1.74 -32.81 8.25
C ARG A 579 1.99 -31.91 7.04
N ASN A 580 3.24 -31.54 6.84
CA ASN A 580 3.72 -30.77 5.68
C ASN A 580 3.96 -31.67 4.46
N ASP A 581 3.93 -31.14 3.23
CA ASP A 581 4.26 -31.87 2.00
C ASP A 581 5.76 -31.81 1.66
N PHE A 582 6.52 -30.86 2.24
CA PHE A 582 7.98 -30.83 2.20
C PHE A 582 8.59 -31.31 3.54
N PHE A 583 9.76 -31.97 3.44
CA PHE A 583 10.52 -32.27 4.67
C PHE A 583 11.07 -30.95 5.29
N PRO A 584 10.89 -30.82 6.63
CA PRO A 584 10.37 -31.76 7.64
C PRO A 584 8.84 -31.90 7.57
N PHE A 585 8.36 -33.16 7.54
CA PHE A 585 6.95 -33.49 7.39
C PHE A 585 6.15 -33.41 8.68
N THR A 586 6.82 -33.65 9.81
CA THR A 586 6.17 -33.82 11.12
C THR A 586 6.86 -33.01 12.20
N ARG A 587 6.17 -32.86 13.33
CA ARG A 587 6.65 -32.15 14.51
C ARG A 587 8.03 -32.63 15.00
N ASP A 588 8.23 -33.94 15.08
CA ASP A 588 9.49 -34.50 15.56
C ASP A 588 10.62 -34.27 14.56
N GLN A 589 10.32 -34.37 13.28
CA GLN A 589 11.27 -34.04 12.21
C GLN A 589 11.64 -32.57 12.22
N LEU A 590 10.65 -31.65 12.40
CA LEU A 590 10.91 -30.22 12.52
C LEU A 590 11.80 -29.92 13.73
N LYS A 591 11.51 -30.54 14.88
CA LYS A 591 12.33 -30.37 16.09
C LYS A 591 13.77 -30.82 15.89
N ALA A 592 13.99 -31.88 15.12
CA ALA A 592 15.33 -32.40 14.83
C ALA A 592 16.06 -31.57 13.76
N HIS A 593 15.34 -31.13 12.74
CA HIS A 593 15.89 -30.45 11.58
C HIS A 593 16.12 -28.95 11.82
N ASP A 594 15.15 -28.28 12.46
CA ASP A 594 15.17 -26.84 12.75
C ASP A 594 14.66 -26.55 14.17
N PRO A 595 15.48 -26.85 15.18
CA PRO A 595 15.10 -26.65 16.58
C PRO A 595 14.79 -25.18 16.91
N GLY A 596 15.44 -24.21 16.24
CA GLY A 596 15.19 -22.78 16.43
C GLY A 596 13.78 -22.39 16.00
N MET A 597 13.34 -22.84 14.84
CA MET A 597 11.98 -22.59 14.36
C MET A 597 10.94 -23.36 15.19
N PHE A 598 11.29 -24.56 15.63
CA PHE A 598 10.41 -25.34 16.51
C PHE A 598 10.10 -24.62 17.83
N GLU A 599 11.12 -24.06 18.49
CA GLU A 599 10.95 -23.28 19.72
C GLU A 599 10.19 -21.97 19.46
N LEU A 600 10.52 -21.29 18.38
CA LEU A 600 9.85 -20.06 17.98
C LEU A 600 8.35 -20.27 17.74
N LEU A 601 7.97 -21.35 17.04
CA LEU A 601 6.56 -21.68 16.84
C LEU A 601 5.85 -21.97 18.16
N GLY A 602 6.48 -22.72 19.08
CA GLY A 602 5.93 -22.95 20.41
C GLY A 602 5.58 -21.64 21.13
N LYS A 603 6.49 -20.68 21.08
CA LYS A 603 6.31 -19.33 21.65
C LYS A 603 5.19 -18.55 20.94
N LEU A 604 5.27 -18.45 19.61
CA LEU A 604 4.35 -17.59 18.83
C LEU A 604 2.90 -18.12 18.82
N TRP A 605 2.72 -19.44 18.85
CA TRP A 605 1.41 -20.08 18.94
C TRP A 605 0.89 -20.25 20.37
N GLY A 606 1.71 -19.92 21.39
CA GLY A 606 1.32 -20.02 22.79
C GLY A 606 1.17 -21.47 23.26
N VAL A 607 1.98 -22.38 22.75
CA VAL A 607 2.02 -23.77 23.22
C VAL A 607 2.67 -23.80 24.61
N ALA A 608 1.93 -24.24 25.62
CA ALA A 608 2.45 -24.35 26.97
C ALA A 608 3.68 -25.28 26.99
N GLU A 609 4.79 -24.82 27.58
CA GLU A 609 5.93 -25.71 27.86
C GLU A 609 5.46 -26.87 28.73
N THR A 610 5.50 -28.05 28.19
CA THR A 610 5.41 -29.28 29.02
C THR A 610 6.67 -29.35 29.87
N LYS A 611 6.55 -28.99 31.17
CA LYS A 611 7.59 -29.16 32.16
C LYS A 611 7.96 -30.61 32.33
#